data_b5ae20d8325f482196558eefd2611f44
#
_entry.id   b5ae20d8325f482196558eefd2611f44
#
_cell.length_a   1.000
_cell.length_b   1.000
_cell.length_c   1.000
_cell.angle_alpha   90.00
_cell.angle_beta   90.00
_cell.angle_gamma   90.00
#
_symmetry.space_group_name_H-M   'P 1'
#
loop_
_entity.id
_entity.type
_entity.pdbx_description
1 polymer ?
#
loop_
_entity_poly.entity_id
_entity_poly.type
_entity_poly.pdbx_seq_one_letter_code
_entity_poly.pdbx_strand_id
1 'polypeptide(L)'
;MSRLFGFGALLALLCGCSSAGYLPYAPHALDPAAINSLISGASHSNGVPAGLVRAVLMAESGGNPSAISVAGAQGLMQLMPGTSAGCGIANPFDPSENVACGTGYLRSLLNHYHNDVTLAVAAYNAGPGAVDRYHGVPPYPETRAYVVRVLNAYHSY
;
A
#
# COMPACT_ATOMS: atom_id res chain seq x y z
N MET A 1 -28.52 16.35 -64.02
CA MET A 1 -27.50 15.34 -63.64
C MET A 1 -27.41 15.34 -62.13
N SER A 2 -28.13 14.41 -61.53
CA SER A 2 -28.33 14.33 -60.11
C SER A 2 -27.85 12.96 -59.64
N ARG A 3 -26.96 12.89 -58.67
CA ARG A 3 -26.57 11.63 -58.04
C ARG A 3 -27.02 11.66 -56.56
N LEU A 4 -27.98 10.83 -56.25
CA LEU A 4 -28.38 10.48 -54.88
C LEU A 4 -27.30 9.62 -54.24
N PHE A 5 -26.92 9.97 -53.04
CA PHE A 5 -26.21 9.07 -52.11
C PHE A 5 -27.13 8.72 -50.99
N GLY A 6 -27.43 7.39 -50.87
CA GLY A 6 -28.25 6.83 -49.83
C GLY A 6 -27.50 6.76 -48.50
N PHE A 7 -28.16 7.22 -47.44
CA PHE A 7 -27.71 7.05 -46.06
C PHE A 7 -28.22 5.69 -45.55
N GLY A 8 -27.32 4.75 -45.34
CA GLY A 8 -27.58 3.52 -44.62
C GLY A 8 -27.55 3.76 -43.14
N ALA A 9 -28.71 3.60 -42.47
CA ALA A 9 -28.81 3.67 -41.03
C ALA A 9 -28.23 2.40 -40.40
N LEU A 10 -27.14 2.54 -39.65
CA LEU A 10 -26.54 1.49 -38.86
C LEU A 10 -27.20 1.48 -37.47
N LEU A 11 -28.00 0.46 -37.24
CA LEU A 11 -28.70 0.22 -35.95
C LEU A 11 -27.69 -0.29 -34.94
N ALA A 12 -27.23 0.57 -34.01
CA ALA A 12 -26.37 0.15 -32.91
C ALA A 12 -27.21 -0.57 -31.82
N LEU A 13 -27.04 -1.87 -31.70
CA LEU A 13 -27.53 -2.65 -30.57
C LEU A 13 -26.80 -2.22 -29.29
N LEU A 14 -27.50 -1.52 -28.40
CA LEU A 14 -27.05 -1.24 -27.04
C LEU A 14 -27.13 -2.56 -26.23
N CYS A 15 -26.00 -3.26 -26.14
CA CYS A 15 -25.82 -4.32 -25.16
C CYS A 15 -25.56 -3.68 -23.80
N GLY A 16 -26.58 -3.67 -22.94
CA GLY A 16 -26.47 -3.19 -21.57
C GLY A 16 -25.61 -4.14 -20.73
N CYS A 17 -24.33 -3.86 -20.61
CA CYS A 17 -23.50 -4.47 -19.56
C CYS A 17 -23.60 -3.63 -18.29
N SER A 18 -24.22 -4.20 -17.24
CA SER A 18 -24.14 -3.69 -15.88
C SER A 18 -22.68 -3.47 -15.49
N SER A 19 -22.30 -2.20 -15.34
CA SER A 19 -21.02 -1.82 -14.77
C SER A 19 -21.05 -2.01 -13.25
N ALA A 20 -20.81 -3.24 -12.78
CA ALA A 20 -20.24 -3.41 -11.45
C ALA A 20 -18.94 -2.62 -11.44
N GLY A 21 -18.82 -1.63 -10.55
CA GLY A 21 -17.69 -0.72 -10.50
C GLY A 21 -16.39 -1.47 -10.24
N TYR A 22 -15.68 -1.82 -11.28
CA TYR A 22 -14.32 -2.29 -11.22
C TYR A 22 -13.44 -1.07 -10.98
N LEU A 23 -12.95 -0.91 -9.76
CA LEU A 23 -11.80 -0.02 -9.52
C LEU A 23 -10.66 -0.54 -10.41
N PRO A 24 -10.00 0.33 -11.19
CA PRO A 24 -8.92 -0.12 -12.05
C PRO A 24 -7.81 -0.71 -11.15
N TYR A 25 -7.66 -2.02 -11.18
CA TYR A 25 -6.54 -2.74 -10.61
C TYR A 25 -5.26 -2.19 -11.24
N ALA A 26 -4.35 -1.68 -10.44
CA ALA A 26 -3.06 -1.19 -10.95
C ALA A 26 -2.39 -2.34 -11.72
N PRO A 27 -1.97 -2.13 -12.98
CA PRO A 27 -1.57 -3.22 -13.88
C PRO A 27 -0.37 -4.07 -13.41
N HIS A 28 0.21 -3.74 -12.27
CA HIS A 28 1.35 -4.44 -11.66
C HIS A 28 1.08 -4.92 -10.22
N ALA A 29 -0.14 -4.75 -9.71
CA ALA A 29 -0.48 -5.20 -8.36
C ALA A 29 -0.64 -6.74 -8.32
N LEU A 30 -0.32 -7.35 -7.17
CA LEU A 30 -0.59 -8.76 -6.95
C LEU A 30 -2.11 -9.01 -6.83
N ASP A 31 -2.51 -10.24 -7.14
CA ASP A 31 -3.86 -10.72 -6.88
C ASP A 31 -4.25 -10.47 -5.41
N PRO A 32 -5.46 -9.96 -5.13
CA PRO A 32 -5.96 -9.75 -3.77
C PRO A 32 -5.87 -10.98 -2.86
N ALA A 33 -6.06 -12.19 -3.36
CA ALA A 33 -5.92 -13.41 -2.57
C ALA A 33 -4.45 -13.66 -2.17
N ALA A 34 -3.50 -13.40 -3.06
CA ALA A 34 -2.07 -13.47 -2.76
C ALA A 34 -1.67 -12.44 -1.70
N ILE A 35 -2.14 -11.19 -1.84
CA ILE A 35 -1.91 -10.13 -0.84
C ILE A 35 -2.49 -10.56 0.53
N ASN A 36 -3.70 -11.12 0.56
CA ASN A 36 -4.32 -11.58 1.79
C ASN A 36 -3.50 -12.67 2.49
N SER A 37 -2.98 -13.61 1.73
CA SER A 37 -2.13 -14.69 2.26
C SER A 37 -0.84 -14.15 2.88
N LEU A 38 -0.15 -13.24 2.18
CA LEU A 38 1.08 -12.59 2.67
C LEU A 38 0.83 -11.81 3.96
N ILE A 39 -0.24 -11.00 3.99
CA ILE A 39 -0.62 -10.21 5.16
C ILE A 39 -0.95 -11.12 6.35
N SER A 40 -1.73 -12.19 6.13
CA SER A 40 -2.12 -13.13 7.19
C SER A 40 -0.90 -13.78 7.84
N GLY A 41 0.03 -14.28 7.02
CA GLY A 41 1.27 -14.88 7.51
C GLY A 41 2.13 -13.90 8.30
N ALA A 42 2.40 -12.72 7.74
CA ALA A 42 3.24 -11.71 8.38
C ALA A 42 2.59 -11.14 9.67
N SER A 43 1.28 -10.90 9.64
CA SER A 43 0.49 -10.46 10.80
C SER A 43 0.60 -11.46 11.97
N HIS A 44 0.38 -12.75 11.68
CA HIS A 44 0.47 -13.81 12.68
C HIS A 44 1.87 -13.90 13.28
N SER A 45 2.89 -13.92 12.44
CA SER A 45 4.30 -14.08 12.85
C SER A 45 4.82 -12.90 13.68
N ASN A 46 4.33 -11.67 13.42
CA ASN A 46 4.82 -10.46 14.07
C ASN A 46 3.85 -9.88 15.13
N GLY A 47 2.67 -10.47 15.30
CA GLY A 47 1.66 -9.97 16.25
C GLY A 47 1.15 -8.56 15.92
N VAL A 48 1.06 -8.22 14.62
CA VAL A 48 0.51 -6.94 14.14
C VAL A 48 -0.88 -7.19 13.56
N PRO A 49 -1.91 -6.38 13.88
CA PRO A 49 -3.24 -6.56 13.30
C PRO A 49 -3.21 -6.58 11.76
N ALA A 50 -3.84 -7.59 11.14
CA ALA A 50 -3.83 -7.77 9.68
C ALA A 50 -4.41 -6.55 8.93
N GLY A 51 -5.44 -5.90 9.49
CA GLY A 51 -6.00 -4.65 8.95
C GLY A 51 -4.98 -3.51 8.90
N LEU A 52 -4.13 -3.39 9.93
CA LEU A 52 -3.07 -2.37 9.95
C LEU A 52 -1.97 -2.68 8.93
N VAL A 53 -1.52 -3.95 8.82
CA VAL A 53 -0.55 -4.36 7.78
C VAL A 53 -1.10 -4.06 6.40
N ARG A 54 -2.37 -4.38 6.15
CA ARG A 54 -3.06 -4.08 4.89
C ARG A 54 -3.08 -2.59 4.60
N ALA A 55 -3.49 -1.77 5.57
CA ALA A 55 -3.60 -0.32 5.40
C ALA A 55 -2.26 0.31 5.02
N VAL A 56 -1.18 -0.11 5.69
CA VAL A 56 0.19 0.32 5.36
C VAL A 56 0.58 -0.15 3.97
N LEU A 57 0.50 -1.45 3.65
CA LEU A 57 0.88 -2.00 2.35
C LEU A 57 0.15 -1.28 1.19
N MET A 58 -1.15 -1.08 1.33
CA MET A 58 -1.94 -0.39 0.30
C MET A 58 -1.58 1.09 0.17
N ALA A 59 -1.24 1.75 1.27
CA ALA A 59 -0.78 3.13 1.25
C ALA A 59 0.61 3.28 0.59
N GLU A 60 1.49 2.28 0.73
CA GLU A 60 2.85 2.28 0.21
C GLU A 60 2.92 1.98 -1.29
N SER A 61 2.30 0.91 -1.74
CA SER A 61 2.49 0.42 -3.11
C SER A 61 1.19 0.18 -3.89
N GLY A 62 0.04 0.24 -3.23
CA GLY A 62 -1.23 -0.21 -3.83
C GLY A 62 -1.21 -1.70 -4.20
N GLY A 63 -0.33 -2.51 -3.59
CA GLY A 63 -0.17 -3.92 -3.89
C GLY A 63 0.81 -4.22 -5.03
N ASN A 64 1.59 -3.25 -5.50
CA ASN A 64 2.60 -3.44 -6.54
C ASN A 64 3.94 -3.94 -5.93
N PRO A 65 4.35 -5.20 -6.19
CA PRO A 65 5.59 -5.75 -5.65
C PRO A 65 6.86 -5.15 -6.28
N SER A 66 6.73 -4.53 -7.45
CA SER A 66 7.85 -3.91 -8.17
C SER A 66 7.93 -2.40 -7.96
N ALA A 67 7.18 -1.85 -7.01
CA ALA A 67 7.16 -0.42 -6.74
C ALA A 67 8.54 0.08 -6.28
N ILE A 68 8.97 1.22 -6.83
CA ILE A 68 10.17 1.95 -6.40
C ILE A 68 9.80 3.42 -6.25
N SER A 69 10.08 4.00 -5.09
CA SER A 69 9.89 5.43 -4.87
C SER A 69 11.07 6.25 -5.38
N VAL A 70 10.88 7.57 -5.54
CA VAL A 70 11.96 8.51 -5.88
C VAL A 70 13.09 8.48 -4.83
N ALA A 71 12.76 8.21 -3.57
CA ALA A 71 13.72 8.09 -2.49
C ALA A 71 14.44 6.72 -2.45
N GLY A 72 14.08 5.78 -3.33
CA GLY A 72 14.66 4.45 -3.42
C GLY A 72 14.03 3.40 -2.49
N ALA A 73 12.85 3.67 -1.92
CA ALA A 73 12.08 2.65 -1.20
C ALA A 73 11.53 1.61 -2.17
N GLN A 74 11.46 0.33 -1.76
CA GLN A 74 11.29 -0.81 -2.66
C GLN A 74 10.20 -1.78 -2.18
N GLY A 75 9.44 -2.31 -3.15
CA GLY A 75 8.50 -3.41 -2.98
C GLY A 75 7.17 -3.03 -2.32
N LEU A 76 6.43 -4.06 -1.88
CA LEU A 76 5.05 -3.93 -1.38
C LEU A 76 4.90 -2.97 -0.21
N MET A 77 5.83 -3.00 0.74
CA MET A 77 5.82 -2.16 1.94
C MET A 77 6.86 -1.03 1.89
N GLN A 78 7.41 -0.73 0.70
CA GLN A 78 8.32 0.38 0.42
C GLN A 78 9.48 0.47 1.43
N LEU A 79 10.23 -0.62 1.53
CA LEU A 79 11.39 -0.67 2.43
C LEU A 79 12.56 0.16 1.87
N MET A 80 13.11 1.01 2.71
CA MET A 80 14.40 1.65 2.39
C MET A 80 15.52 0.61 2.39
N PRO A 81 16.58 0.77 1.57
CA PRO A 81 17.69 -0.18 1.50
C PRO A 81 18.31 -0.52 2.87
N GLY A 82 18.42 0.45 3.76
CA GLY A 82 18.91 0.22 5.13
C GLY A 82 17.98 -0.67 5.96
N THR A 83 16.66 -0.54 5.79
CA THR A 83 15.68 -1.39 6.47
C THR A 83 15.74 -2.82 5.93
N SER A 84 15.80 -2.99 4.61
CA SER A 84 15.94 -4.30 3.95
C SER A 84 17.21 -5.02 4.40
N ALA A 85 18.34 -4.30 4.45
CA ALA A 85 19.60 -4.83 4.94
C ALA A 85 19.53 -5.24 6.42
N GLY A 86 18.85 -4.45 7.25
CA GLY A 86 18.63 -4.74 8.67
C GLY A 86 17.80 -6.01 8.90
N CYS A 87 16.90 -6.35 7.97
CA CYS A 87 16.14 -7.62 7.98
C CYS A 87 16.93 -8.80 7.40
N GLY A 88 18.07 -8.56 6.73
CA GLY A 88 18.84 -9.59 6.05
C GLY A 88 18.16 -10.15 4.78
N ILE A 89 17.21 -9.42 4.18
CA ILE A 89 16.55 -9.87 2.95
C ILE A 89 17.44 -9.59 1.73
N ALA A 90 17.53 -10.59 0.85
CA ALA A 90 18.39 -10.51 -0.33
C ALA A 90 17.70 -9.78 -1.51
N ASN A 91 16.38 -9.92 -1.61
CA ASN A 91 15.59 -9.33 -2.69
C ASN A 91 14.39 -8.55 -2.13
N PRO A 92 14.46 -7.21 -2.06
CA PRO A 92 13.36 -6.39 -1.55
C PRO A 92 12.11 -6.40 -2.44
N PHE A 93 12.17 -7.01 -3.63
CA PHE A 93 11.02 -7.20 -4.53
C PHE A 93 10.37 -8.58 -4.37
N ASP A 94 10.94 -9.49 -3.57
CA ASP A 94 10.23 -10.71 -3.18
C ASP A 94 9.06 -10.34 -2.25
N PRO A 95 7.81 -10.68 -2.65
CA PRO A 95 6.63 -10.27 -1.89
C PRO A 95 6.61 -10.79 -0.45
N SER A 96 7.07 -12.03 -0.24
CA SER A 96 7.05 -12.65 1.09
C SER A 96 8.09 -12.04 2.02
N GLU A 97 9.33 -11.89 1.54
CA GLU A 97 10.41 -11.26 2.30
C GLU A 97 10.09 -9.80 2.63
N ASN A 98 9.58 -9.05 1.64
CA ASN A 98 9.24 -7.64 1.81
C ASN A 98 8.13 -7.43 2.84
N VAL A 99 7.02 -8.19 2.74
CA VAL A 99 5.89 -8.06 3.68
C VAL A 99 6.28 -8.53 5.08
N ALA A 100 7.05 -9.60 5.20
CA ALA A 100 7.54 -10.08 6.50
C ALA A 100 8.44 -9.04 7.18
N CYS A 101 9.42 -8.49 6.46
CA CYS A 101 10.32 -7.45 6.97
C CYS A 101 9.57 -6.16 7.32
N GLY A 102 8.72 -5.65 6.43
CA GLY A 102 7.96 -4.42 6.67
C GLY A 102 7.00 -4.54 7.85
N THR A 103 6.38 -5.71 8.03
CA THR A 103 5.52 -5.98 9.19
C THR A 103 6.35 -6.08 10.48
N GLY A 104 7.53 -6.70 10.44
CA GLY A 104 8.47 -6.72 11.57
C GLY A 104 8.95 -5.33 11.95
N TYR A 105 9.26 -4.49 10.98
CA TYR A 105 9.59 -3.08 11.21
C TYR A 105 8.42 -2.31 11.83
N LEU A 106 7.20 -2.49 11.31
CA LEU A 106 5.99 -1.88 11.90
C LEU A 106 5.78 -2.35 13.34
N ARG A 107 6.04 -3.64 13.66
CA ARG A 107 6.00 -4.15 15.04
C ARG A 107 7.01 -3.46 15.94
N SER A 108 8.24 -3.24 15.45
CA SER A 108 9.26 -2.55 16.23
C SER A 108 8.84 -1.11 16.56
N LEU A 109 8.23 -0.41 15.62
CA LEU A 109 7.69 0.94 15.84
C LEU A 109 6.52 0.95 16.82
N LEU A 110 5.59 -0.01 16.72
CA LEU A 110 4.52 -0.16 17.68
C LEU A 110 5.05 -0.39 19.11
N ASN A 111 6.11 -1.21 19.26
CA ASN A 111 6.76 -1.41 20.54
C ASN A 111 7.42 -0.12 21.06
N HIS A 112 8.12 0.61 20.17
CA HIS A 112 8.79 1.88 20.52
C HIS A 112 7.79 2.93 21.03
N TYR A 113 6.61 3.01 20.40
CA TYR A 113 5.56 3.97 20.78
C TYR A 113 4.45 3.37 21.66
N HIS A 114 4.72 2.31 22.44
CA HIS A 114 3.78 1.73 23.40
C HIS A 114 2.42 1.36 22.79
N ASN A 115 2.42 0.85 21.56
CA ASN A 115 1.26 0.53 20.74
C ASN A 115 0.39 1.74 20.33
N ASP A 116 0.92 2.97 20.39
CA ASP A 116 0.28 4.11 19.73
C ASP A 116 0.41 3.93 18.20
N VAL A 117 -0.71 3.53 17.59
CA VAL A 117 -0.77 3.27 16.14
C VAL A 117 -0.50 4.54 15.33
N THR A 118 -0.95 5.70 15.81
CA THR A 118 -0.76 6.98 15.11
C THR A 118 0.72 7.34 15.01
N LEU A 119 1.44 7.23 16.13
CA LEU A 119 2.87 7.51 16.16
C LEU A 119 3.69 6.47 15.40
N ALA A 120 3.32 5.17 15.49
CA ALA A 120 3.99 4.11 14.74
C ALA A 120 3.82 4.28 13.23
N VAL A 121 2.62 4.64 12.75
CA VAL A 121 2.35 4.93 11.34
C VAL A 121 3.09 6.19 10.87
N ALA A 122 3.14 7.25 11.69
CA ALA A 122 3.92 8.44 11.38
C ALA A 122 5.42 8.12 11.26
N ALA A 123 5.93 7.30 12.18
CA ALA A 123 7.33 6.87 12.18
C ALA A 123 7.67 5.93 11.03
N TYR A 124 6.73 5.11 10.57
CA TYR A 124 6.91 4.29 9.39
C TYR A 124 7.23 5.14 8.15
N ASN A 125 6.50 6.24 7.97
CA ASN A 125 6.68 7.16 6.84
C ASN A 125 7.85 8.14 7.04
N ALA A 126 7.93 8.81 8.19
CA ALA A 126 8.89 9.90 8.43
C ALA A 126 10.19 9.47 9.12
N GLY A 127 10.26 8.23 9.58
CA GLY A 127 11.29 7.72 10.47
C GLY A 127 11.06 8.07 11.95
N PRO A 128 11.47 7.19 12.89
CA PRO A 128 11.25 7.41 14.33
C PRO A 128 11.95 8.67 14.85
N GLY A 129 13.14 8.99 14.34
CA GLY A 129 13.86 10.20 14.77
C GLY A 129 13.10 11.51 14.49
N ALA A 130 12.22 11.56 13.48
CA ALA A 130 11.37 12.72 13.26
C ALA A 130 10.25 12.78 14.29
N VAL A 131 9.57 11.66 14.54
CA VAL A 131 8.48 11.56 15.53
C VAL A 131 8.99 11.89 16.93
N ASP A 132 10.15 11.37 17.32
CA ASP A 132 10.78 11.64 18.62
C ASP A 132 11.14 13.13 18.77
N ARG A 133 11.71 13.73 17.74
CA ARG A 133 12.06 15.16 17.73
C ARG A 133 10.86 16.08 17.93
N TYR A 134 9.75 15.76 17.29
CA TYR A 134 8.53 16.57 17.38
C TYR A 134 7.59 16.13 18.52
N HIS A 135 7.94 15.09 19.26
CA HIS A 135 7.11 14.50 20.32
C HIS A 135 5.67 14.19 19.84
N GLY A 136 5.54 13.75 18.57
CA GLY A 136 4.27 13.51 17.91
C GLY A 136 4.39 13.41 16.40
N VAL A 137 3.27 13.47 15.71
CA VAL A 137 3.25 13.46 14.23
C VAL A 137 3.96 14.70 13.69
N PRO A 138 5.06 14.56 12.94
CA PRO A 138 5.82 15.68 12.41
C PRO A 138 4.96 16.61 11.56
N PRO A 139 5.24 17.92 11.50
CA PRO A 139 4.47 18.88 10.70
C PRO A 139 4.78 18.79 9.19
N TYR A 140 5.12 17.59 8.71
CA TYR A 140 5.35 17.34 7.29
C TYR A 140 4.02 17.07 6.61
N PRO A 141 3.64 17.83 5.56
CA PRO A 141 2.35 17.64 4.87
C PRO A 141 2.13 16.21 4.37
N GLU A 142 3.21 15.59 3.84
CA GLU A 142 3.17 14.20 3.35
C GLU A 142 2.87 13.21 4.48
N THR A 143 3.59 13.30 5.59
CA THR A 143 3.42 12.39 6.73
C THR A 143 2.02 12.53 7.35
N ARG A 144 1.52 13.75 7.49
CA ARG A 144 0.16 13.99 8.00
C ARG A 144 -0.91 13.38 7.08
N ALA A 145 -0.77 13.56 5.77
CA ALA A 145 -1.68 12.94 4.79
C ALA A 145 -1.57 11.41 4.80
N TYR A 146 -0.36 10.86 4.95
CA TYR A 146 -0.12 9.44 5.08
C TYR A 146 -0.81 8.84 6.31
N VAL A 147 -0.63 9.45 7.48
CA VAL A 147 -1.26 9.01 8.73
C VAL A 147 -2.78 8.97 8.59
N VAL A 148 -3.39 10.04 8.06
CA VAL A 148 -4.84 10.08 7.83
C VAL A 148 -5.30 8.97 6.89
N ARG A 149 -4.59 8.75 5.78
CA ARG A 149 -4.92 7.71 4.80
C ARG A 149 -4.87 6.32 5.41
N VAL A 150 -3.78 6.01 6.15
CA VAL A 150 -3.60 4.69 6.77
C VAL A 150 -4.62 4.44 7.87
N LEU A 151 -4.85 5.40 8.76
CA LEU A 151 -5.80 5.23 9.87
C LEU A 151 -7.24 5.08 9.35
N ASN A 152 -7.66 5.87 8.36
CA ASN A 152 -8.98 5.72 7.74
C ASN A 152 -9.16 4.34 7.12
N ALA A 153 -8.15 3.85 6.39
CA ALA A 153 -8.18 2.50 5.83
C ALA A 153 -8.22 1.43 6.93
N TYR A 154 -7.39 1.56 7.97
CA TYR A 154 -7.35 0.60 9.08
C TYR A 154 -8.68 0.48 9.82
N HIS A 155 -9.39 1.59 10.05
CA HIS A 155 -10.68 1.58 10.73
C HIS A 155 -11.84 1.08 9.87
N SER A 156 -11.63 0.90 8.56
CA SER A 156 -12.64 0.38 7.62
C SER A 156 -12.56 -1.14 7.43
N TYR A 157 -11.55 -1.80 8.00
CA TYR A 157 -11.39 -3.27 8.01
C TYR A 157 -11.87 -3.87 9.34
#